data_bc3a6fb31a311e0d0c2deeda91e9383b
#
_entry.id   bc3a6fb31a311e0d0c2deeda91e9383b
#
_cell.length_a   1.000
_cell.length_b   1.000
_cell.length_c   1.000
_cell.angle_alpha   90.00
_cell.angle_beta   90.00
_cell.angle_gamma   90.00
#
_symmetry.space_group_name_H-M   'P 1'
#
loop_
_entity.id
_entity.type
_entity.pdbx_description
1 polymer ?
#
loop_
_entity_poly.entity_id
_entity_poly.type
_entity_poly.pdbx_seq_one_letter_code
_entity_poly.pdbx_strand_id
1 'polypeptide(L)'
;MRRAELPNHPRSSVVTGGASGIGIEIVRHLLVLGGSVVAVDRDAQACASARGALTEFGDRIRVVEADIGSEQGAASAVDAALQAFGSLDLLCNNAAYHPLETIEAHKLDTWRETFRVNVDGTMLCCRAAIPGMRQQGYGTIVNIGSVSGVSPYATGAAYAASKAAVAMLTRALALEVGRYGITVNCIAPGSIRHRAGADPDAEAPNIPMGYHGRSSDVAEMVAFLASNAGRYITGATLVLDGGATTGRLRAR
;
A
#
# COMPACT_ATOMS: atom_id res chain seq x y z
N MET A 1 -1.73 12.47 28.41
CA MET A 1 -0.55 11.79 27.82
C MET A 1 0.06 12.73 26.79
N ARG A 2 1.33 13.09 26.91
CA ARG A 2 2.06 13.78 25.84
C ARG A 2 2.21 12.76 24.69
N ARG A 3 1.75 13.11 23.49
CA ARG A 3 1.99 12.27 22.31
C ARG A 3 3.49 12.23 22.05
N ALA A 4 4.03 11.02 21.83
CA ALA A 4 5.39 10.88 21.33
C ALA A 4 5.50 11.65 20.01
N GLU A 5 6.55 12.44 19.83
CA GLU A 5 6.85 13.04 18.55
C GLU A 5 7.19 11.91 17.58
N LEU A 6 6.45 11.83 16.47
CA LEU A 6 6.77 10.89 15.40
C LEU A 6 8.09 11.31 14.78
N PRO A 7 8.95 10.37 14.38
CA PRO A 7 10.13 10.71 13.58
C PRO A 7 9.68 11.37 12.27
N ASN A 8 10.55 12.20 11.69
CA ASN A 8 10.26 12.83 10.40
C ASN A 8 10.05 11.79 9.28
N HIS A 9 10.57 10.58 9.46
CA HIS A 9 10.39 9.43 8.56
C HIS A 9 10.25 8.15 9.40
N PRO A 10 9.53 7.14 8.94
CA PRO A 10 9.43 5.86 9.65
C PRO A 10 10.82 5.20 9.69
N ARG A 11 11.21 4.71 10.87
CA ARG A 11 12.49 4.01 11.06
C ARG A 11 12.41 2.57 10.60
N SER A 12 11.26 1.94 10.77
CA SER A 12 11.01 0.56 10.39
C SER A 12 9.66 0.43 9.68
N SER A 13 9.66 -0.23 8.54
CA SER A 13 8.50 -0.35 7.68
C SER A 13 8.33 -1.76 7.14
N VAL A 14 7.07 -2.17 6.92
CA VAL A 14 6.69 -3.34 6.13
C VAL A 14 5.93 -2.85 4.91
N VAL A 15 6.30 -3.33 3.72
CA VAL A 15 5.60 -3.06 2.46
C VAL A 15 5.22 -4.39 1.81
N THR A 16 3.91 -4.68 1.72
CA THR A 16 3.41 -5.88 1.04
C THR A 16 3.32 -5.65 -0.47
N GLY A 17 3.56 -6.70 -1.28
CA GLY A 17 3.77 -6.53 -2.73
C GLY A 17 4.99 -5.65 -3.01
N GLY A 18 6.01 -5.72 -2.13
CA GLY A 18 7.15 -4.82 -2.09
C GLY A 18 8.27 -5.17 -3.08
N ALA A 19 8.15 -6.25 -3.82
CA ALA A 19 9.20 -6.70 -4.74
C ALA A 19 9.03 -6.20 -6.17
N SER A 20 7.93 -5.56 -6.51
CA SER A 20 7.65 -5.09 -7.87
C SER A 20 6.73 -3.87 -7.94
N GLY A 21 6.57 -3.28 -9.11
CA GLY A 21 5.58 -2.24 -9.40
C GLY A 21 5.66 -1.03 -8.48
N ILE A 22 4.52 -0.60 -7.95
CA ILE A 22 4.41 0.52 -7.00
C ILE A 22 5.14 0.17 -5.69
N GLY A 23 5.06 -1.10 -5.25
CA GLY A 23 5.62 -1.54 -3.99
C GLY A 23 7.13 -1.38 -3.89
N ILE A 24 7.89 -1.77 -4.91
CA ILE A 24 9.36 -1.64 -4.88
C ILE A 24 9.80 -0.17 -4.89
N GLU A 25 9.01 0.71 -5.52
CA GLU A 25 9.29 2.14 -5.48
C GLU A 25 9.03 2.73 -4.09
N ILE A 26 7.95 2.29 -3.42
CA ILE A 26 7.71 2.65 -2.01
C ILE A 26 8.87 2.19 -1.14
N VAL A 27 9.33 0.94 -1.31
CA VAL A 27 10.48 0.38 -0.58
C VAL A 27 11.72 1.22 -0.79
N ARG A 28 12.08 1.50 -2.05
CA ARG A 28 13.26 2.31 -2.40
C ARG A 28 13.18 3.70 -1.80
N HIS A 29 12.04 4.37 -1.92
CA HIS A 29 11.82 5.71 -1.39
C HIS A 29 12.03 5.76 0.13
N LEU A 30 11.45 4.82 0.88
CA LEU A 30 11.61 4.73 2.33
C LEU A 30 13.07 4.46 2.74
N LEU A 31 13.79 3.62 1.97
CA LEU A 31 15.22 3.35 2.20
C LEU A 31 16.09 4.59 1.92
N VAL A 32 15.79 5.36 0.88
CA VAL A 32 16.49 6.64 0.55
C VAL A 32 16.29 7.67 1.66
N LEU A 33 15.09 7.72 2.27
CA LEU A 33 14.81 8.57 3.43
C LEU A 33 15.52 8.11 4.73
N GLY A 34 16.30 7.02 4.69
CA GLY A 34 17.07 6.53 5.83
C GLY A 34 16.37 5.47 6.69
N GLY A 35 15.14 5.07 6.32
CA GLY A 35 14.41 4.00 7.00
C GLY A 35 14.97 2.61 6.71
N SER A 36 14.48 1.62 7.48
CA SER A 36 14.68 0.19 7.26
C SER A 36 13.37 -0.44 6.81
N VAL A 37 13.41 -1.37 5.85
CA VAL A 37 12.19 -1.87 5.20
C VAL A 37 12.22 -3.40 5.08
N VAL A 38 11.10 -4.04 5.41
CA VAL A 38 10.79 -5.40 5.00
C VAL A 38 9.90 -5.32 3.76
N ALA A 39 10.42 -5.76 2.62
CA ALA A 39 9.66 -5.96 1.39
C ALA A 39 9.11 -7.38 1.38
N VAL A 40 7.79 -7.54 1.29
CA VAL A 40 7.13 -8.84 1.29
C VAL A 40 6.46 -9.08 -0.04
N ASP A 41 6.69 -10.21 -0.65
CA ASP A 41 5.99 -10.63 -1.87
C ASP A 41 5.83 -12.14 -1.91
N ARG A 42 4.83 -12.64 -2.62
CA ARG A 42 4.65 -14.09 -2.80
C ARG A 42 5.41 -14.64 -4.02
N ASP A 43 5.87 -13.76 -4.90
CA ASP A 43 6.60 -14.14 -6.11
C ASP A 43 8.09 -14.28 -5.80
N ALA A 44 8.58 -15.52 -5.78
CA ALA A 44 9.98 -15.85 -5.50
C ALA A 44 10.95 -15.17 -6.47
N GLN A 45 10.58 -15.05 -7.75
CA GLN A 45 11.43 -14.42 -8.75
C GLN A 45 11.50 -12.90 -8.55
N ALA A 46 10.36 -12.26 -8.26
CA ALA A 46 10.32 -10.84 -7.91
C ALA A 46 11.15 -10.56 -6.65
N CYS A 47 11.03 -11.42 -5.63
CA CYS A 47 11.83 -11.33 -4.41
C CYS A 47 13.34 -11.44 -4.71
N ALA A 48 13.75 -12.38 -5.56
CA ALA A 48 15.16 -12.52 -5.95
C ALA A 48 15.68 -11.28 -6.70
N SER A 49 14.88 -10.75 -7.63
CA SER A 49 15.19 -9.53 -8.36
C SER A 49 15.30 -8.30 -7.45
N ALA A 50 14.37 -8.17 -6.50
CA ALA A 50 14.38 -7.08 -5.52
C ALA A 50 15.61 -7.13 -4.60
N ARG A 51 16.05 -8.32 -4.15
CA ARG A 51 17.28 -8.48 -3.38
C ARG A 51 18.49 -7.96 -4.15
N GLY A 52 18.61 -8.28 -5.44
CA GLY A 52 19.68 -7.77 -6.29
C GLY A 52 19.62 -6.24 -6.46
N ALA A 53 18.43 -5.72 -6.78
CA ALA A 53 18.22 -4.29 -7.06
C ALA A 53 18.37 -3.36 -5.83
N LEU A 54 18.29 -3.89 -4.61
CA LEU A 54 18.34 -3.14 -3.35
C LEU A 54 19.58 -3.44 -2.50
N THR A 55 20.59 -4.12 -3.07
CA THR A 55 21.82 -4.54 -2.38
C THR A 55 22.57 -3.36 -1.75
N GLU A 56 22.53 -2.18 -2.36
CA GLU A 56 23.18 -0.95 -1.88
C GLU A 56 22.71 -0.52 -0.50
N PHE A 57 21.50 -0.93 -0.06
CA PHE A 57 20.93 -0.55 1.24
C PHE A 57 21.36 -1.48 2.39
N GLY A 58 22.10 -2.56 2.11
CA GLY A 58 22.71 -3.45 3.12
C GLY A 58 21.69 -3.99 4.12
N ASP A 59 22.01 -3.84 5.41
CA ASP A 59 21.18 -4.36 6.50
C ASP A 59 19.85 -3.65 6.72
N ARG A 60 19.60 -2.55 6.04
CA ARG A 60 18.33 -1.81 6.12
C ARG A 60 17.21 -2.42 5.29
N ILE A 61 17.49 -3.41 4.45
CA ILE A 61 16.49 -4.13 3.65
C ILE A 61 16.40 -5.60 4.03
N ARG A 62 15.20 -6.12 4.16
CA ARG A 62 14.89 -7.55 4.19
C ARG A 62 13.84 -7.83 3.14
N VAL A 63 14.05 -8.85 2.32
CA VAL A 63 13.06 -9.30 1.33
C VAL A 63 12.57 -10.67 1.75
N VAL A 64 11.29 -10.75 2.08
CA VAL A 64 10.60 -11.94 2.61
C VAL A 64 9.65 -12.47 1.55
N GLU A 65 9.78 -13.74 1.21
CA GLU A 65 8.83 -14.46 0.38
C GLU A 65 7.68 -14.97 1.27
N ALA A 66 6.48 -14.39 1.12
CA ALA A 66 5.32 -14.79 1.88
C ALA A 66 4.01 -14.41 1.18
N ASP A 67 2.99 -15.26 1.31
CA ASP A 67 1.63 -14.96 0.88
C ASP A 67 0.84 -14.35 2.04
N ILE A 68 0.61 -13.03 1.95
CA ILE A 68 -0.10 -12.24 2.96
C ILE A 68 -1.60 -12.61 3.07
N GLY A 69 -2.15 -13.30 2.09
CA GLY A 69 -3.51 -13.85 2.16
C GLY A 69 -3.64 -15.06 3.09
N SER A 70 -2.56 -15.45 3.80
CA SER A 70 -2.55 -16.44 4.86
C SER A 70 -2.17 -15.81 6.21
N GLU A 71 -2.69 -16.35 7.30
CA GLU A 71 -2.36 -15.87 8.66
C GLU A 71 -0.87 -15.97 8.94
N GLN A 72 -0.24 -17.07 8.54
CA GLN A 72 1.20 -17.29 8.72
C GLN A 72 2.03 -16.28 7.91
N GLY A 73 1.66 -16.04 6.64
CA GLY A 73 2.40 -15.11 5.79
C GLY A 73 2.29 -13.65 6.28
N ALA A 74 1.10 -13.24 6.72
CA ALA A 74 0.90 -11.91 7.29
C ALA A 74 1.66 -11.73 8.62
N ALA A 75 1.66 -12.75 9.49
CA ALA A 75 2.42 -12.72 10.74
C ALA A 75 3.94 -12.65 10.46
N SER A 76 4.45 -13.50 9.55
CA SER A 76 5.88 -13.53 9.21
C SER A 76 6.39 -12.19 8.65
N ALA A 77 5.54 -11.45 7.92
CA ALA A 77 5.87 -10.12 7.41
C ALA A 77 6.17 -9.12 8.55
N VAL A 78 5.33 -9.12 9.58
CA VAL A 78 5.46 -8.24 10.74
C VAL A 78 6.60 -8.69 11.65
N ASP A 79 6.69 -9.98 11.91
CA ASP A 79 7.74 -10.58 12.75
C ASP A 79 9.14 -10.30 12.18
N ALA A 80 9.29 -10.34 10.85
CA ALA A 80 10.55 -10.02 10.20
C ALA A 80 11.01 -8.58 10.51
N ALA A 81 10.10 -7.60 10.58
CA ALA A 81 10.44 -6.23 10.95
C ALA A 81 10.81 -6.12 12.44
N LEU A 82 10.04 -6.76 13.32
CA LEU A 82 10.32 -6.74 14.75
C LEU A 82 11.65 -7.42 15.09
N GLN A 83 11.98 -8.54 14.42
CA GLN A 83 13.25 -9.25 14.61
C GLN A 83 14.45 -8.49 14.05
N ALA A 84 14.30 -7.90 12.85
CA ALA A 84 15.41 -7.23 12.18
C ALA A 84 15.66 -5.81 12.70
N PHE A 85 14.60 -5.08 13.10
CA PHE A 85 14.65 -3.64 13.35
C PHE A 85 14.13 -3.24 14.75
N GLY A 86 13.55 -4.18 15.50
CA GLY A 86 13.08 -3.96 16.88
C GLY A 86 11.75 -3.21 17.00
N SER A 87 11.21 -2.67 15.91
CA SER A 87 9.93 -1.92 15.90
C SER A 87 9.22 -2.07 14.56
N LEU A 88 7.96 -1.61 14.49
CA LEU A 88 7.23 -1.40 13.24
C LEU A 88 6.50 -0.06 13.30
N ASP A 89 7.00 0.92 12.57
CA ASP A 89 6.46 2.28 12.55
C ASP A 89 5.41 2.46 11.43
N LEU A 90 5.65 1.81 10.27
CA LEU A 90 4.78 1.87 9.09
C LEU A 90 4.46 0.48 8.56
N LEU A 91 3.16 0.19 8.45
CA LEU A 91 2.66 -0.91 7.61
C LEU A 91 2.04 -0.33 6.34
N CYS A 92 2.59 -0.65 5.17
CA CYS A 92 2.04 -0.31 3.87
C CYS A 92 1.46 -1.56 3.20
N ASN A 93 0.15 -1.70 3.21
CA ASN A 93 -0.58 -2.76 2.53
C ASN A 93 -0.77 -2.39 1.05
N ASN A 94 0.19 -2.81 0.22
CA ASN A 94 0.19 -2.52 -1.22
C ASN A 94 -0.09 -3.75 -2.08
N ALA A 95 0.15 -4.97 -1.60
CA ALA A 95 -0.11 -6.18 -2.37
C ALA A 95 -1.56 -6.23 -2.88
N ALA A 96 -1.73 -6.61 -4.15
CA ALA A 96 -3.03 -6.72 -4.77
C ALA A 96 -3.06 -7.77 -5.87
N TYR A 97 -4.21 -8.41 -6.03
CA TYR A 97 -4.57 -9.22 -7.18
C TYR A 97 -5.64 -8.49 -8.00
N HIS A 98 -5.38 -8.31 -9.30
CA HIS A 98 -6.17 -7.46 -10.17
C HIS A 98 -6.54 -8.18 -11.48
N PRO A 99 -7.53 -9.08 -11.42
CA PRO A 99 -8.06 -9.74 -12.63
C PRO A 99 -8.93 -8.77 -13.43
N LEU A 100 -8.89 -8.90 -14.75
CA LEU A 100 -9.71 -8.14 -15.71
C LEU A 100 -10.69 -9.11 -16.40
N GLU A 101 -11.86 -9.29 -15.82
CA GLU A 101 -12.90 -10.19 -16.31
C GLU A 101 -14.28 -9.53 -16.17
N THR A 102 -15.18 -9.78 -17.13
CA THR A 102 -16.59 -9.40 -16.96
C THR A 102 -17.21 -10.24 -15.85
N ILE A 103 -18.25 -9.75 -15.20
CA ILE A 103 -18.90 -10.51 -14.11
C ILE A 103 -19.47 -11.85 -14.62
N GLU A 104 -19.91 -11.91 -15.85
CA GLU A 104 -20.44 -13.11 -16.48
C GLU A 104 -19.38 -14.20 -16.71
N ALA A 105 -18.15 -13.79 -17.08
CA ALA A 105 -17.02 -14.69 -17.30
C ALA A 105 -16.24 -14.98 -16.01
N HIS A 106 -16.53 -14.27 -14.93
CA HIS A 106 -15.73 -14.29 -13.70
C HIS A 106 -15.87 -15.61 -12.95
N LYS A 107 -14.75 -16.32 -12.81
CA LYS A 107 -14.73 -17.56 -12.03
C LYS A 107 -14.82 -17.24 -10.54
N LEU A 108 -15.60 -18.05 -9.81
CA LEU A 108 -15.77 -17.87 -8.36
C LEU A 108 -14.42 -17.95 -7.61
N ASP A 109 -13.48 -18.78 -8.06
CA ASP A 109 -12.17 -18.89 -7.45
C ASP A 109 -11.31 -17.64 -7.69
N THR A 110 -11.39 -17.02 -8.88
CA THR A 110 -10.75 -15.73 -9.16
C THR A 110 -11.33 -14.63 -8.26
N TRP A 111 -12.65 -14.61 -8.09
CA TRP A 111 -13.33 -13.70 -7.16
C TRP A 111 -12.82 -13.88 -5.72
N ARG A 112 -12.82 -15.12 -5.21
CA ARG A 112 -12.35 -15.45 -3.86
C ARG A 112 -10.88 -15.08 -3.68
N GLU A 113 -10.03 -15.38 -4.65
CA GLU A 113 -8.62 -15.03 -4.61
C GLU A 113 -8.41 -13.52 -4.56
N THR A 114 -9.23 -12.74 -5.31
CA THR A 114 -9.18 -11.28 -5.25
C THR A 114 -9.47 -10.77 -3.83
N PHE A 115 -10.50 -11.27 -3.18
CA PHE A 115 -10.82 -10.89 -1.80
C PHE A 115 -9.80 -11.41 -0.81
N ARG A 116 -9.33 -12.64 -0.97
CA ARG A 116 -8.31 -13.24 -0.11
C ARG A 116 -7.04 -12.42 -0.07
N VAL A 117 -6.55 -11.97 -1.23
CA VAL A 117 -5.33 -11.14 -1.29
C VAL A 117 -5.62 -9.71 -0.85
N ASN A 118 -6.61 -9.06 -1.46
CA ASN A 118 -6.79 -7.61 -1.32
C ASN A 118 -7.43 -7.22 0.02
N VAL A 119 -8.35 -8.02 0.54
CA VAL A 119 -9.13 -7.69 1.74
C VAL A 119 -8.62 -8.47 2.95
N ASP A 120 -8.63 -9.81 2.87
CA ASP A 120 -8.21 -10.63 4.01
C ASP A 120 -6.72 -10.40 4.30
N GLY A 121 -5.86 -10.36 3.28
CA GLY A 121 -4.43 -10.07 3.44
C GLY A 121 -4.18 -8.71 4.10
N THR A 122 -4.89 -7.66 3.68
CA THR A 122 -4.82 -6.34 4.33
C THR A 122 -5.24 -6.42 5.80
N MET A 123 -6.37 -7.08 6.09
CA MET A 123 -6.87 -7.26 7.45
C MET A 123 -5.89 -8.06 8.31
N LEU A 124 -5.34 -9.17 7.78
CA LEU A 124 -4.40 -10.03 8.49
C LEU A 124 -3.11 -9.29 8.85
N CYS A 125 -2.54 -8.51 7.93
CA CYS A 125 -1.37 -7.68 8.19
C CYS A 125 -1.66 -6.60 9.25
N CYS A 126 -2.82 -5.93 9.17
CA CYS A 126 -3.24 -4.96 10.19
C CYS A 126 -3.38 -5.63 11.57
N ARG A 127 -4.03 -6.81 11.63
CA ARG A 127 -4.20 -7.60 12.86
C ARG A 127 -2.86 -7.96 13.49
N ALA A 128 -1.87 -8.33 12.68
CA ALA A 128 -0.53 -8.66 13.16
C ALA A 128 0.24 -7.42 13.66
N ALA A 129 0.12 -6.26 12.98
CA ALA A 129 0.88 -5.05 13.30
C ALA A 129 0.34 -4.28 14.52
N ILE A 130 -0.98 -4.19 14.68
CA ILE A 130 -1.65 -3.34 15.68
C ILE A 130 -1.17 -3.61 17.11
N PRO A 131 -0.98 -4.85 17.60
CA PRO A 131 -0.53 -5.09 18.97
C PRO A 131 0.82 -4.44 19.28
N GLY A 132 1.80 -4.57 18.39
CA GLY A 132 3.12 -3.94 18.53
C GLY A 132 3.04 -2.41 18.49
N MET A 133 2.33 -1.85 17.50
CA MET A 133 2.11 -0.40 17.39
C MET A 133 1.38 0.17 18.61
N ARG A 134 0.42 -0.56 19.17
CA ARG A 134 -0.27 -0.17 20.41
C ARG A 134 0.67 -0.12 21.61
N GLN A 135 1.57 -1.10 21.73
CA GLN A 135 2.57 -1.12 22.79
C GLN A 135 3.58 0.04 22.64
N GLN A 136 3.95 0.39 21.41
CA GLN A 136 4.79 1.55 21.09
C GLN A 136 4.09 2.89 21.41
N GLY A 137 2.75 2.92 21.40
CA GLY A 137 1.96 4.15 21.56
C GLY A 137 1.88 4.99 20.29
N TYR A 138 2.34 4.49 19.15
CA TYR A 138 2.25 5.10 17.82
C TYR A 138 2.36 4.04 16.71
N GLY A 139 1.93 4.40 15.53
CA GLY A 139 2.06 3.61 14.31
C GLY A 139 1.31 4.25 13.15
N THR A 140 1.69 3.91 11.94
CA THR A 140 1.01 4.34 10.73
C THR A 140 0.67 3.12 9.89
N ILE A 141 -0.58 3.01 9.47
CA ILE A 141 -1.05 2.02 8.50
C ILE A 141 -1.51 2.77 7.26
N VAL A 142 -0.92 2.43 6.12
CA VAL A 142 -1.32 2.96 4.81
C VAL A 142 -1.78 1.79 3.95
N ASN A 143 -3.05 1.82 3.55
CA ASN A 143 -3.63 0.85 2.66
C ASN A 143 -3.66 1.41 1.23
N ILE A 144 -3.12 0.69 0.25
CA ILE A 144 -3.22 1.09 -1.14
C ILE A 144 -4.54 0.60 -1.72
N GLY A 145 -5.48 1.53 -1.81
CA GLY A 145 -6.78 1.38 -2.45
C GLY A 145 -6.69 1.48 -3.98
N SER A 146 -7.69 2.08 -4.56
CA SER A 146 -7.77 2.47 -5.97
C SER A 146 -8.95 3.42 -6.16
N VAL A 147 -8.88 4.32 -7.13
CA VAL A 147 -10.04 5.07 -7.61
C VAL A 147 -11.17 4.13 -8.08
N SER A 148 -10.84 2.91 -8.51
CA SER A 148 -11.83 1.89 -8.89
C SER A 148 -12.78 1.50 -7.75
N GLY A 149 -12.38 1.70 -6.49
CA GLY A 149 -13.27 1.49 -5.34
C GLY A 149 -14.40 2.53 -5.23
N VAL A 150 -14.34 3.63 -5.99
CA VAL A 150 -15.33 4.71 -5.99
C VAL A 150 -15.91 4.94 -7.39
N SER A 151 -15.05 4.89 -8.41
CA SER A 151 -15.37 5.09 -9.83
C SER A 151 -14.87 3.89 -10.63
N PRO A 152 -15.62 2.78 -10.67
CA PRO A 152 -15.20 1.56 -11.32
C PRO A 152 -15.24 1.68 -12.85
N TYR A 153 -14.49 0.77 -13.51
CA TYR A 153 -14.56 0.56 -14.96
C TYR A 153 -15.10 -0.84 -15.28
N ALA A 154 -15.51 -1.05 -16.50
CA ALA A 154 -15.94 -2.35 -16.98
C ALA A 154 -14.84 -3.41 -16.78
N THR A 155 -15.21 -4.69 -16.60
CA THR A 155 -14.30 -5.83 -16.39
C THR A 155 -13.49 -5.82 -15.07
N GLY A 156 -13.76 -4.88 -14.17
CA GLY A 156 -13.03 -4.74 -12.89
C GLY A 156 -13.87 -5.02 -11.64
N ALA A 157 -15.01 -5.73 -11.73
CA ALA A 157 -15.99 -5.83 -10.65
C ALA A 157 -15.40 -6.37 -9.33
N ALA A 158 -14.68 -7.50 -9.35
CA ALA A 158 -14.07 -8.09 -8.15
C ALA A 158 -13.04 -7.16 -7.53
N TYR A 159 -12.17 -6.59 -8.36
CA TYR A 159 -11.15 -5.66 -7.93
C TYR A 159 -11.76 -4.39 -7.32
N ALA A 160 -12.71 -3.76 -8.00
CA ALA A 160 -13.39 -2.56 -7.52
C ALA A 160 -14.08 -2.80 -6.17
N ALA A 161 -14.83 -3.90 -6.05
CA ALA A 161 -15.49 -4.29 -4.80
C ALA A 161 -14.46 -4.50 -3.67
N SER A 162 -13.34 -5.18 -3.94
CA SER A 162 -12.28 -5.38 -2.95
C SER A 162 -11.62 -4.06 -2.52
N LYS A 163 -11.40 -3.12 -3.43
CA LYS A 163 -10.79 -1.82 -3.11
C LYS A 163 -11.76 -0.89 -2.36
N ALA A 164 -13.07 -0.98 -2.62
CA ALA A 164 -14.09 -0.33 -1.81
C ALA A 164 -14.12 -0.91 -0.38
N ALA A 165 -14.00 -2.24 -0.24
CA ALA A 165 -13.90 -2.90 1.06
C ALA A 165 -12.66 -2.44 1.85
N VAL A 166 -11.49 -2.32 1.22
CA VAL A 166 -10.26 -1.80 1.84
C VAL A 166 -10.43 -0.36 2.31
N ALA A 167 -11.08 0.51 1.52
CA ALA A 167 -11.34 1.88 1.92
C ALA A 167 -12.28 1.95 3.15
N MET A 168 -13.30 1.09 3.23
CA MET A 168 -14.19 1.04 4.41
C MET A 168 -13.48 0.42 5.61
N LEU A 169 -12.69 -0.65 5.44
CA LEU A 169 -11.87 -1.25 6.49
C LEU A 169 -10.92 -0.22 7.11
N THR A 170 -10.31 0.65 6.28
CA THR A 170 -9.47 1.76 6.73
C THR A 170 -10.20 2.67 7.71
N ARG A 171 -11.43 3.05 7.39
CA ARG A 171 -12.25 3.92 8.24
C ARG A 171 -12.62 3.26 9.57
N ALA A 172 -13.02 1.98 9.52
CA ALA A 172 -13.35 1.21 10.71
C ALA A 172 -12.15 1.08 11.65
N LEU A 173 -10.99 0.66 11.11
CA LEU A 173 -9.76 0.52 11.90
C LEU A 173 -9.29 1.86 12.50
N ALA A 174 -9.42 2.97 11.77
CA ALA A 174 -9.05 4.29 12.30
C ALA A 174 -9.82 4.64 13.58
N LEU A 175 -11.11 4.27 13.65
CA LEU A 175 -11.93 4.47 14.86
C LEU A 175 -11.48 3.58 16.02
N GLU A 176 -11.09 2.34 15.74
CA GLU A 176 -10.69 1.37 16.76
C GLU A 176 -9.34 1.72 17.39
N VAL A 177 -8.37 2.15 16.56
CA VAL A 177 -6.96 2.25 16.99
C VAL A 177 -6.47 3.68 17.23
N GLY A 178 -7.21 4.70 16.81
CA GLY A 178 -6.78 6.10 16.91
C GLY A 178 -6.44 6.54 18.34
N ARG A 179 -7.15 6.01 19.34
CA ARG A 179 -6.86 6.26 20.77
C ARG A 179 -5.49 5.78 21.23
N TYR A 180 -4.86 4.88 20.48
CA TYR A 180 -3.52 4.34 20.76
C TYR A 180 -2.41 5.10 20.00
N GLY A 181 -2.72 6.22 19.34
CA GLY A 181 -1.77 6.98 18.55
C GLY A 181 -1.47 6.37 17.17
N ILE A 182 -2.30 5.42 16.72
CA ILE A 182 -2.13 4.75 15.42
C ILE A 182 -3.03 5.45 14.40
N THR A 183 -2.45 5.85 13.26
CA THR A 183 -3.22 6.37 12.12
C THR A 183 -3.44 5.28 11.08
N VAL A 184 -4.61 5.28 10.44
CA VAL A 184 -4.94 4.33 9.36
C VAL A 184 -5.55 5.12 8.21
N ASN A 185 -4.88 5.13 7.04
CA ASN A 185 -5.34 5.86 5.87
C ASN A 185 -5.29 4.99 4.61
N CYS A 186 -6.09 5.36 3.63
CA CYS A 186 -6.12 4.74 2.31
C CYS A 186 -5.62 5.75 1.28
N ILE A 187 -4.68 5.35 0.44
CA ILE A 187 -4.35 6.07 -0.80
C ILE A 187 -5.11 5.38 -1.92
N ALA A 188 -5.83 6.13 -2.73
CA ALA A 188 -6.57 5.64 -3.89
C ALA A 188 -5.92 6.14 -5.19
N PRO A 189 -4.91 5.43 -5.73
CA PRO A 189 -4.27 5.82 -6.96
C PRO A 189 -5.22 5.67 -8.15
N GLY A 190 -5.06 6.58 -9.13
CA GLY A 190 -5.62 6.46 -10.46
C GLY A 190 -4.73 5.63 -11.38
N SER A 191 -4.54 6.10 -12.60
CA SER A 191 -3.66 5.45 -13.58
C SER A 191 -2.19 5.77 -13.27
N ILE A 192 -1.48 4.78 -12.73
CA ILE A 192 -0.07 4.87 -12.36
C ILE A 192 0.77 4.05 -13.34
N ARG A 193 1.80 4.67 -13.91
CA ARG A 193 2.81 3.99 -14.73
C ARG A 193 3.83 3.32 -13.83
N HIS A 194 3.85 1.99 -13.83
CA HIS A 194 4.73 1.17 -12.99
C HIS A 194 5.41 0.03 -13.76
N ARG A 195 5.13 -0.13 -15.07
CA ARG A 195 5.72 -1.20 -15.88
C ARG A 195 7.01 -0.72 -16.52
N ALA A 196 8.04 -1.58 -16.54
CA ALA A 196 9.25 -1.35 -17.29
C ALA A 196 8.93 -1.10 -18.77
N GLY A 197 9.53 -0.05 -19.36
CA GLY A 197 9.30 0.34 -20.76
C GLY A 197 8.01 1.14 -21.01
N ALA A 198 7.20 1.45 -19.98
CA ALA A 198 6.11 2.39 -20.13
C ALA A 198 6.70 3.81 -20.28
N ASP A 199 6.27 4.54 -21.32
CA ASP A 199 6.64 5.94 -21.48
C ASP A 199 6.06 6.75 -20.31
N PRO A 200 6.91 7.35 -19.45
CA PRO A 200 6.42 8.12 -18.30
C PRO A 200 5.70 9.40 -18.71
N ASP A 201 5.99 9.91 -19.90
CA ASP A 201 5.47 11.17 -20.41
C ASP A 201 4.36 10.97 -21.48
N ALA A 202 3.87 9.72 -21.63
CA ALA A 202 2.78 9.45 -22.55
C ALA A 202 1.53 10.26 -22.19
N GLU A 203 0.95 10.92 -23.18
CA GLU A 203 -0.26 11.72 -23.03
C GLU A 203 -1.43 10.90 -22.50
N ALA A 204 -2.19 11.48 -21.59
CA ALA A 204 -3.38 10.91 -21.00
C ALA A 204 -4.56 11.90 -21.11
N PRO A 205 -5.16 12.05 -22.29
CA PRO A 205 -6.15 13.09 -22.55
C PRO A 205 -7.41 13.01 -21.68
N ASN A 206 -7.66 11.85 -21.07
CA ASN A 206 -8.77 11.63 -20.14
C ASN A 206 -8.45 12.01 -18.69
N ILE A 207 -7.20 12.35 -18.39
CA ILE A 207 -6.75 12.81 -17.07
C ILE A 207 -6.60 14.34 -17.13
N PRO A 208 -7.23 15.10 -16.23
CA PRO A 208 -7.13 16.58 -16.25
C PRO A 208 -5.70 17.13 -16.27
N MET A 209 -4.76 16.49 -15.57
CA MET A 209 -3.34 16.87 -15.59
C MET A 209 -2.63 16.51 -16.89
N GLY A 210 -3.24 15.74 -17.81
CA GLY A 210 -2.71 15.41 -19.13
C GLY A 210 -1.70 14.27 -19.15
N TYR A 211 -1.30 13.71 -18.00
CA TYR A 211 -0.32 12.63 -17.89
C TYR A 211 -0.73 11.60 -16.82
N HIS A 212 -0.09 10.44 -16.86
CA HIS A 212 -0.27 9.38 -15.85
C HIS A 212 0.61 9.65 -14.63
N GLY A 213 0.12 9.30 -13.44
CA GLY A 213 0.94 9.33 -12.23
C GLY A 213 2.09 8.32 -12.31
N ARG A 214 3.11 8.54 -11.50
CA ARG A 214 4.29 7.70 -11.33
C ARG A 214 4.21 6.94 -10.01
N SER A 215 4.90 5.81 -9.92
CA SER A 215 5.01 5.07 -8.65
C SER A 215 5.63 5.93 -7.53
N SER A 216 6.52 6.88 -7.88
CA SER A 216 7.09 7.86 -6.94
C SER A 216 6.02 8.75 -6.29
N ASP A 217 4.97 9.13 -7.01
CA ASP A 217 3.90 9.98 -6.46
C ASP A 217 3.17 9.23 -5.32
N VAL A 218 2.99 7.91 -5.49
CA VAL A 218 2.42 7.05 -4.44
C VAL A 218 3.39 6.91 -3.28
N ALA A 219 4.68 6.69 -3.55
CA ALA A 219 5.71 6.53 -2.53
C ALA A 219 5.87 7.80 -1.67
N GLU A 220 5.85 8.98 -2.27
CA GLU A 220 5.89 10.27 -1.57
C GLU A 220 4.66 10.47 -0.68
N MET A 221 3.46 10.10 -1.15
CA MET A 221 2.23 10.18 -0.35
C MET A 221 2.28 9.19 0.84
N VAL A 222 2.84 7.99 0.66
CA VAL A 222 3.07 7.04 1.77
C VAL A 222 4.01 7.64 2.81
N ALA A 223 5.14 8.20 2.38
CA ALA A 223 6.11 8.83 3.25
C ALA A 223 5.53 10.05 3.99
N PHE A 224 4.73 10.89 3.31
CA PHE A 224 4.01 12.01 3.92
C PHE A 224 3.08 11.53 5.04
N LEU A 225 2.24 10.53 4.79
CA LEU A 225 1.32 9.99 5.80
C LEU A 225 2.05 9.36 6.98
N ALA A 226 3.23 8.79 6.75
CA ALA A 226 4.07 8.17 7.78
C ALA A 226 4.96 9.17 8.53
N SER A 227 4.94 10.45 8.14
CA SER A 227 5.72 11.52 8.77
C SER A 227 4.94 12.26 9.85
N ASN A 228 5.63 13.11 10.60
CA ASN A 228 5.01 14.01 11.56
C ASN A 228 3.96 14.95 10.92
N ALA A 229 4.09 15.27 9.63
CA ALA A 229 3.11 16.09 8.90
C ALA A 229 1.76 15.36 8.73
N GLY A 230 1.77 14.03 8.57
CA GLY A 230 0.58 13.19 8.44
C GLY A 230 -0.10 12.82 9.76
N ARG A 231 0.49 13.11 10.90
CA ARG A 231 0.09 12.60 12.24
C ARG A 231 -1.36 12.86 12.68
N TYR A 232 -2.04 13.80 12.05
CA TYR A 232 -3.44 14.13 12.37
C TYR A 232 -4.43 13.71 11.29
N ILE A 233 -3.95 12.96 10.28
CA ILE A 233 -4.77 12.39 9.22
C ILE A 233 -5.01 10.93 9.55
N THR A 234 -6.28 10.55 9.76
CA THR A 234 -6.69 9.17 10.00
C THR A 234 -8.11 8.92 9.50
N GLY A 235 -8.39 7.72 8.99
CA GLY A 235 -9.68 7.36 8.40
C GLY A 235 -9.93 7.97 7.01
N ALA A 236 -8.95 8.64 6.43
CA ALA A 236 -9.09 9.28 5.13
C ALA A 236 -8.86 8.30 3.97
N THR A 237 -9.56 8.54 2.86
CA THR A 237 -9.24 8.01 1.54
C THR A 237 -8.74 9.16 0.68
N LEU A 238 -7.46 9.17 0.38
CA LEU A 238 -6.77 10.22 -0.37
C LEU A 238 -6.67 9.79 -1.83
N VAL A 239 -7.38 10.48 -2.70
CA VAL A 239 -7.36 10.24 -4.14
C VAL A 239 -6.09 10.84 -4.75
N LEU A 240 -5.37 10.04 -5.54
CA LEU A 240 -4.12 10.40 -6.22
C LEU A 240 -4.23 10.02 -7.70
N ASP A 241 -4.94 10.82 -8.50
CA ASP A 241 -5.39 10.44 -9.84
C ASP A 241 -5.28 11.52 -10.93
N GLY A 242 -4.60 12.61 -10.65
CA GLY A 242 -4.48 13.74 -11.59
C GLY A 242 -5.82 14.39 -11.94
N GLY A 243 -6.85 14.19 -11.11
CA GLY A 243 -8.19 14.74 -11.29
C GLY A 243 -9.13 13.84 -12.11
N ALA A 244 -8.72 12.62 -12.47
CA ALA A 244 -9.49 11.73 -13.37
C ALA A 244 -10.92 11.43 -12.87
N THR A 245 -11.13 11.41 -11.55
CA THR A 245 -12.45 11.12 -10.94
C THR A 245 -13.24 12.36 -10.54
N THR A 246 -12.72 13.57 -10.73
CA THR A 246 -13.40 14.82 -10.32
C THR A 246 -14.56 15.22 -11.22
N GLY A 247 -14.60 14.70 -12.46
CA GLY A 247 -15.63 15.00 -13.44
C GLY A 247 -15.24 14.56 -14.84
N ARG A 248 -16.00 15.05 -15.83
CA ARG A 248 -15.70 14.80 -17.24
C ARG A 248 -15.10 16.05 -17.89
N LEU A 249 -13.99 15.87 -18.61
CA LEU A 249 -13.47 16.92 -19.47
C LEU A 249 -14.48 17.16 -20.61
N ARG A 250 -14.82 18.41 -20.86
CA ARG A 250 -15.58 18.76 -22.08
C ARG A 250 -14.62 18.69 -23.27
N ALA A 251 -15.05 18.09 -24.36
CA ALA A 251 -14.34 18.19 -25.62
C ALA A 251 -14.16 19.68 -25.96
N ARG A 252 -12.91 20.06 -26.24
CA ARG A 252 -12.57 21.42 -26.71
C ARG A 252 -12.83 21.48 -28.20
#